data_4710bdb7b90432108dc1154755855636
#
_entry.id   4710bdb7b90432108dc1154755855636
#
_cell.length_a   1.000
_cell.length_b   1.000
_cell.length_c   1.000
_cell.angle_alpha   90.00
_cell.angle_beta   90.00
_cell.angle_gamma   90.00
#
_symmetry.space_group_name_H-M   'P 1'
#
loop_
_entity.id
_entity.type
_entity.pdbx_description
1 polymer ?
#
loop_
_entity_poly.entity_id
_entity_poly.type
_entity_poly.pdbx_seq_one_letter_code
_entity_poly.pdbx_strand_id
1 'polypeptide(L)'
;MRVTPSAVLAALALFFALGGSAIAVRDAVRPQARCAPGAVRGFIAVNGDPAKGIANLGDQFTSAKPAVGVRFNCAGGAPEARRVAAGVYEVRFPGSTSQVAMVSSGTAETTVGLVGPGTFRVSLWVPGRQDEVDTAFAVMAV
;
A
#
# COMPACT_ATOMS: atom_id res chain seq x y z
N MET A 1 -20.16 -45.92 22.72
CA MET A 1 -18.72 -45.62 22.74
C MET A 1 -18.45 -44.61 23.85
N ARG A 2 -17.63 -44.93 24.83
CA ARG A 2 -17.24 -44.01 25.91
C ARG A 2 -15.94 -43.32 25.50
N VAL A 3 -16.03 -42.04 25.22
CA VAL A 3 -14.83 -41.21 24.94
C VAL A 3 -14.09 -41.00 26.25
N THR A 4 -12.84 -41.42 26.32
CA THR A 4 -12.02 -41.24 27.51
C THR A 4 -11.54 -39.80 27.64
N PRO A 5 -11.46 -39.22 28.85
CA PRO A 5 -11.01 -37.84 29.03
C PRO A 5 -9.64 -37.51 28.42
N SER A 6 -8.76 -38.54 28.37
CA SER A 6 -7.45 -38.43 27.75
C SER A 6 -7.48 -38.25 26.23
N ALA A 7 -8.47 -38.81 25.53
CA ALA A 7 -8.63 -38.63 24.08
C ALA A 7 -9.08 -37.22 23.72
N VAL A 8 -9.91 -36.58 24.54
CA VAL A 8 -10.36 -35.21 24.39
C VAL A 8 -9.20 -34.23 24.59
N LEU A 9 -8.36 -34.45 25.62
CA LEU A 9 -7.20 -33.60 25.87
C LEU A 9 -6.15 -33.70 24.78
N ALA A 10 -5.91 -34.93 24.24
CA ALA A 10 -4.99 -35.10 23.11
C ALA A 10 -5.47 -34.40 21.82
N ALA A 11 -6.77 -34.45 21.52
CA ALA A 11 -7.32 -33.78 20.38
C ALA A 11 -7.25 -32.23 20.50
N LEU A 12 -7.50 -31.68 21.70
CA LEU A 12 -7.34 -30.26 21.99
C LEU A 12 -5.89 -29.79 21.85
N ALA A 13 -4.92 -30.57 22.40
CA ALA A 13 -3.51 -30.26 22.26
C ALA A 13 -3.04 -30.26 20.80
N LEU A 14 -3.52 -31.19 19.99
CA LEU A 14 -3.23 -31.24 18.55
C LEU A 14 -3.82 -30.05 17.81
N PHE A 15 -5.01 -29.62 18.17
CA PHE A 15 -5.69 -28.46 17.56
C PHE A 15 -4.93 -27.15 17.86
N PHE A 16 -4.44 -26.97 19.08
CA PHE A 16 -3.64 -25.80 19.45
C PHE A 16 -2.24 -25.84 18.84
N ALA A 17 -1.63 -27.01 18.71
CA ALA A 17 -0.31 -27.15 18.07
C ALA A 17 -0.37 -26.85 16.56
N LEU A 18 -1.41 -27.28 15.87
CA LEU A 18 -1.58 -27.05 14.43
C LEU A 18 -2.15 -25.67 14.10
N GLY A 19 -3.10 -25.17 14.92
CA GLY A 19 -3.72 -23.87 14.72
C GLY A 19 -2.81 -22.69 15.11
N GLY A 20 -2.06 -22.84 16.20
CA GLY A 20 -1.14 -21.82 16.68
C GLY A 20 0.04 -21.57 15.74
N SER A 21 0.59 -22.62 15.15
CA SER A 21 1.70 -22.52 14.20
C SER A 21 1.27 -21.85 12.86
N ALA A 22 0.05 -22.07 12.41
CA ALA A 22 -0.45 -21.49 11.17
C ALA A 22 -0.64 -19.96 11.26
N ILE A 23 -0.99 -19.45 12.43
CA ILE A 23 -1.13 -18.01 12.66
C ILE A 23 0.25 -17.34 12.78
N ALA A 24 1.17 -17.94 13.51
CA ALA A 24 2.53 -17.42 13.69
C ALA A 24 3.32 -17.38 12.37
N VAL A 25 3.16 -18.40 11.51
CA VAL A 25 3.80 -18.43 10.18
C VAL A 25 3.21 -17.38 9.24
N ARG A 26 1.91 -17.10 9.34
CA ARG A 26 1.28 -16.05 8.49
C ARG A 26 1.84 -14.64 8.76
N ASP A 27 2.09 -14.31 10.00
CA ASP A 27 2.59 -12.98 10.37
C ASP A 27 4.11 -12.84 10.18
N ALA A 28 4.88 -13.92 10.32
CA ALA A 28 6.32 -13.90 10.13
C ALA A 28 6.76 -13.90 8.65
N VAL A 29 6.00 -14.52 7.75
CA VAL A 29 6.37 -14.64 6.32
C VAL A 29 5.93 -13.44 5.50
N ARG A 30 4.84 -12.76 5.87
CA ARG A 30 4.31 -11.63 5.09
C ARG A 30 5.21 -10.40 4.99
N PRO A 31 5.88 -9.91 6.04
CA PRO A 31 6.75 -8.75 5.92
C PRO A 31 8.01 -9.03 5.12
N GLN A 32 8.62 -10.21 5.31
CA GLN A 32 9.89 -10.57 4.66
C GLN A 32 9.74 -10.83 3.16
N ALA A 33 8.66 -11.46 2.72
CA ALA A 33 8.42 -11.72 1.30
C ALA A 33 8.18 -10.43 0.49
N ARG A 34 7.65 -9.38 1.13
CA ARG A 34 7.40 -8.08 0.48
C ARG A 34 8.65 -7.24 0.28
N CYS A 35 9.71 -7.50 1.04
CA CYS A 35 10.92 -6.68 1.07
C CYS A 35 12.17 -7.44 0.61
N ALA A 36 11.99 -8.58 -0.07
CA ALA A 36 13.11 -9.32 -0.66
C ALA A 36 13.78 -8.50 -1.78
N PRO A 37 15.10 -8.69 -2.03
CA PRO A 37 15.76 -8.07 -3.15
C PRO A 37 15.05 -8.35 -4.48
N GLY A 38 14.81 -7.33 -5.29
CA GLY A 38 14.07 -7.43 -6.55
C GLY A 38 12.55 -7.40 -6.42
N ALA A 39 12.00 -7.34 -5.19
CA ALA A 39 10.58 -7.16 -4.95
C ALA A 39 10.19 -5.67 -4.95
N VAL A 40 8.88 -5.43 -5.00
CA VAL A 40 8.33 -4.07 -4.81
C VAL A 40 8.75 -3.54 -3.44
N ARG A 41 9.43 -2.40 -3.42
CA ARG A 41 9.98 -1.76 -2.21
C ARG A 41 8.96 -0.96 -1.43
N GLY A 42 7.93 -0.48 -2.10
CA GLY A 42 6.86 0.28 -1.48
C GLY A 42 5.59 0.26 -2.32
N PHE A 43 4.46 0.45 -1.66
CA PHE A 43 3.16 0.53 -2.29
C PHE A 43 2.27 1.51 -1.54
N ILE A 44 1.51 2.28 -2.28
CA ILE A 44 0.47 3.16 -1.75
C ILE A 44 -0.71 3.21 -2.72
N ALA A 45 -1.90 3.04 -2.19
CA ALA A 45 -3.14 3.31 -2.90
C ALA A 45 -3.73 4.62 -2.38
N VAL A 46 -3.99 5.55 -3.28
CA VAL A 46 -4.63 6.83 -2.99
C VAL A 46 -6.07 6.74 -3.46
N ASN A 47 -7.00 7.01 -2.55
CA ASN A 47 -8.42 7.04 -2.86
C ASN A 47 -8.76 8.34 -3.59
N GLY A 48 -9.25 8.21 -4.81
CA GLY A 48 -9.63 9.33 -5.65
C GLY A 48 -11.08 9.78 -5.51
N ASP A 49 -11.84 9.23 -4.56
CA ASP A 49 -13.21 9.68 -4.29
C ASP A 49 -13.18 11.09 -3.65
N PRO A 50 -13.70 12.13 -4.31
CA PRO A 50 -13.69 13.49 -3.77
C PRO A 50 -14.37 13.61 -2.42
N ALA A 51 -15.37 12.80 -2.16
CA ALA A 51 -16.10 12.79 -0.88
C ALA A 51 -15.32 12.10 0.25
N LYS A 52 -14.43 11.17 -0.06
CA LYS A 52 -13.77 10.32 0.93
C LYS A 52 -12.25 10.42 0.94
N GLY A 53 -11.66 10.84 -0.14
CA GLY A 53 -10.22 10.75 -0.34
C GLY A 53 -9.56 12.05 -0.76
N ILE A 54 -9.82 12.50 -1.96
CA ILE A 54 -9.15 13.68 -2.54
C ILE A 54 -9.40 14.94 -1.72
N ALA A 55 -10.59 15.12 -1.19
CA ALA A 55 -10.93 16.29 -0.36
C ALA A 55 -10.06 16.39 0.92
N ASN A 56 -9.45 15.29 1.35
CA ASN A 56 -8.57 15.24 2.53
C ASN A 56 -7.08 15.31 2.17
N LEU A 57 -6.73 15.31 0.88
CA LEU A 57 -5.37 15.54 0.41
C LEU A 57 -5.18 17.04 0.16
N GLY A 58 -4.52 17.71 1.09
CA GLY A 58 -4.03 19.06 0.93
C GLY A 58 -2.61 19.08 0.36
N ASP A 59 -1.96 20.22 0.48
CA ASP A 59 -0.57 20.47 0.09
C ASP A 59 0.46 19.82 1.03
N GLN A 60 0.02 19.33 2.19
CA GLN A 60 0.86 18.64 3.16
C GLN A 60 0.81 17.13 2.97
N PHE A 61 1.97 16.46 3.12
CA PHE A 61 2.02 15.01 3.09
C PHE A 61 1.21 14.39 4.22
N THR A 62 0.40 13.40 3.88
CA THR A 62 -0.41 12.65 4.83
C THR A 62 -0.43 11.16 4.49
N SER A 63 -0.48 10.34 5.52
CA SER A 63 -0.76 8.90 5.43
C SER A 63 -2.15 8.55 5.97
N ALA A 64 -2.97 9.54 6.28
CA ALA A 64 -4.25 9.36 6.96
C ALA A 64 -5.31 8.73 6.03
N LYS A 65 -6.15 7.88 6.61
CA LYS A 65 -7.39 7.43 5.99
C LYS A 65 -8.45 8.55 6.05
N PRO A 66 -9.38 8.61 5.11
CA PRO A 66 -9.61 7.70 3.98
C PRO A 66 -8.77 8.01 2.74
N ALA A 67 -8.02 9.10 2.70
CA ALA A 67 -7.26 9.53 1.52
C ALA A 67 -6.19 8.49 1.10
N VAL A 68 -5.53 7.88 2.07
CA VAL A 68 -4.53 6.82 1.83
C VAL A 68 -5.08 5.48 2.31
N GLY A 69 -5.26 4.55 1.38
CA GLY A 69 -5.74 3.19 1.63
C GLY A 69 -4.64 2.21 2.02
N VAL A 70 -4.57 1.09 1.26
CA VAL A 70 -3.53 0.06 1.47
C VAL A 70 -2.16 0.63 1.17
N ARG A 71 -1.20 0.37 2.04
CA ARG A 71 0.17 0.86 1.90
C ARG A 71 1.19 -0.01 2.61
N PHE A 72 2.41 -0.03 2.12
CA PHE A 72 3.60 -0.53 2.84
C PHE A 72 4.86 0.15 2.31
N ASN A 73 5.93 0.13 3.09
CA ASN A 73 7.24 0.67 2.75
C ASN A 73 8.32 -0.17 3.42
N CYS A 74 9.21 -0.76 2.64
CA CYS A 74 10.28 -1.62 3.13
C CYS A 74 11.39 -0.86 3.88
N ALA A 75 11.52 0.44 3.63
CA ALA A 75 12.50 1.28 4.33
C ALA A 75 12.02 1.72 5.73
N GLY A 76 10.78 1.37 6.09
CA GLY A 76 10.14 1.85 7.32
C GLY A 76 9.39 3.17 7.10
N GLY A 77 8.56 3.55 8.07
CA GLY A 77 7.68 4.70 7.94
C GLY A 77 6.46 4.44 7.02
N ALA A 78 5.39 5.16 7.25
CA ALA A 78 4.20 5.04 6.43
C ALA A 78 4.40 5.82 5.12
N PRO A 79 4.08 5.25 3.96
CA PRO A 79 3.97 6.02 2.73
C PRO A 79 2.93 7.12 2.86
N GLU A 80 3.22 8.24 2.22
CA GLU A 80 2.43 9.47 2.33
C GLU A 80 2.14 10.01 0.94
N ALA A 81 1.03 10.74 0.83
CA ALA A 81 0.67 11.45 -0.38
C ALA A 81 0.26 12.89 -0.08
N ARG A 82 0.43 13.78 -1.06
CA ARG A 82 -0.15 15.12 -1.06
C ARG A 82 -0.67 15.48 -2.46
N ARG A 83 -1.61 16.39 -2.51
CA ARG A 83 -2.10 16.98 -3.75
C ARG A 83 -1.34 18.29 -4.00
N VAL A 84 -0.74 18.41 -5.18
CA VAL A 84 -0.01 19.60 -5.60
C VAL A 84 -0.91 20.52 -6.40
N ALA A 85 -1.70 19.95 -7.32
CA ALA A 85 -2.69 20.62 -8.14
C ALA A 85 -3.80 19.62 -8.52
N ALA A 86 -4.79 20.05 -9.29
CA ALA A 86 -5.75 19.14 -9.89
C ALA A 86 -5.01 18.07 -10.70
N GLY A 87 -5.35 16.79 -10.54
CA GLY A 87 -4.70 15.68 -11.20
C GLY A 87 -3.20 15.50 -10.91
N VAL A 88 -2.57 16.33 -10.08
CA VAL A 88 -1.14 16.26 -9.79
C VAL A 88 -0.89 15.98 -8.32
N TYR A 89 -0.16 14.90 -8.06
CA TYR A 89 0.12 14.42 -6.72
C TYR A 89 1.61 14.18 -6.52
N GLU A 90 2.05 14.22 -5.28
CA GLU A 90 3.32 13.69 -4.87
C GLU A 90 3.13 12.56 -3.86
N VAL A 91 3.87 11.50 -4.07
CA VAL A 91 3.89 10.32 -3.21
C VAL A 91 5.30 10.15 -2.65
N ARG A 92 5.40 9.95 -1.35
CA ARG A 92 6.68 9.77 -0.65
C ARG A 92 6.71 8.45 0.10
N PHE A 93 7.83 7.73 -0.04
CA PHE A 93 8.18 6.53 0.73
C PHE A 93 9.34 6.88 1.66
N PRO A 94 9.07 7.28 2.92
CA PRO A 94 10.10 7.74 3.83
C PRO A 94 11.24 6.74 4.01
N GLY A 95 12.49 7.20 3.94
CA GLY A 95 13.68 6.35 4.05
C GLY A 95 13.99 5.49 2.82
N SER A 96 13.12 5.47 1.80
CA SER A 96 13.38 4.74 0.55
C SER A 96 14.38 5.50 -0.33
N THR A 97 15.26 4.74 -0.97
CA THR A 97 16.19 5.22 -2.00
C THR A 97 15.73 4.88 -3.41
N SER A 98 14.52 4.36 -3.56
CA SER A 98 13.94 3.99 -4.86
C SER A 98 13.95 5.18 -5.82
N GLN A 99 14.37 4.93 -7.06
CA GLN A 99 14.43 5.92 -8.13
C GLN A 99 13.43 5.61 -9.26
N VAL A 100 12.78 4.45 -9.17
CA VAL A 100 11.80 3.98 -10.15
C VAL A 100 10.49 3.71 -9.45
N ALA A 101 9.41 4.15 -10.08
CA ALA A 101 8.06 3.80 -9.66
C ALA A 101 7.18 3.48 -10.86
N MET A 102 6.16 2.69 -10.60
CA MET A 102 5.07 2.41 -11.53
C MET A 102 3.80 2.99 -10.94
N VAL A 103 2.97 3.59 -11.79
CA VAL A 103 1.66 4.11 -11.40
C VAL A 103 0.57 3.43 -12.21
N SER A 104 -0.57 3.21 -11.59
CA SER A 104 -1.76 2.72 -12.26
C SER A 104 -3.01 3.45 -11.76
N SER A 105 -3.94 3.72 -12.67
CA SER A 105 -5.29 4.19 -12.37
C SER A 105 -6.27 3.36 -13.19
N GLY A 106 -7.47 3.16 -12.67
CA GLY A 106 -8.54 2.45 -13.39
C GLY A 106 -9.25 3.31 -14.44
N THR A 107 -9.11 4.64 -14.37
CA THR A 107 -9.93 5.58 -15.15
C THR A 107 -9.15 6.71 -15.80
N ALA A 108 -7.88 6.90 -15.48
CA ALA A 108 -7.05 7.98 -15.99
C ALA A 108 -5.80 7.47 -16.69
N GLU A 109 -5.33 8.22 -17.67
CA GLU A 109 -3.95 8.13 -18.16
C GLU A 109 -3.00 8.65 -17.08
N THR A 110 -1.86 8.01 -16.94
CA THR A 110 -0.96 8.29 -15.81
C THR A 110 0.47 8.48 -16.28
N THR A 111 1.17 9.43 -15.66
CA THR A 111 2.63 9.47 -15.70
C THR A 111 3.20 9.55 -14.29
N VAL A 112 4.43 9.10 -14.15
CA VAL A 112 5.19 9.21 -12.91
C VAL A 112 6.59 9.72 -13.20
N GLY A 113 7.05 10.67 -12.41
CA GLY A 113 8.39 11.26 -12.47
C GLY A 113 9.04 11.28 -11.09
N LEU A 114 10.36 11.09 -11.06
CA LEU A 114 11.14 11.20 -9.84
C LEU A 114 11.30 12.68 -9.43
N VAL A 115 10.99 13.00 -8.18
CA VAL A 115 11.22 14.33 -7.58
C VAL A 115 12.46 14.31 -6.70
N GLY A 116 12.68 13.20 -6.01
CA GLY A 116 13.81 12.97 -5.14
C GLY A 116 13.81 11.53 -4.63
N PRO A 117 14.84 11.09 -3.91
CA PRO A 117 14.90 9.71 -3.42
C PRO A 117 13.62 9.30 -2.71
N GLY A 118 12.96 8.23 -3.20
CA GLY A 118 11.71 7.73 -2.67
C GLY A 118 10.51 8.68 -2.80
N THR A 119 10.61 9.77 -3.59
CA THR A 119 9.53 10.74 -3.79
C THR A 119 9.23 10.87 -5.29
N PHE A 120 7.99 10.68 -5.64
CA PHE A 120 7.52 10.63 -7.02
C PHE A 120 6.36 11.58 -7.24
N ARG A 121 6.36 12.28 -8.38
CA ARG A 121 5.21 13.07 -8.87
C ARG A 121 4.39 12.22 -9.80
N VAL A 122 3.10 12.18 -9.58
CA VAL A 122 2.09 11.48 -10.38
C VAL A 122 1.20 12.52 -11.02
N SER A 123 0.98 12.39 -12.31
CA SER A 123 -0.01 13.21 -13.02
C SER A 123 -1.04 12.29 -13.66
N LEU A 124 -2.28 12.71 -13.61
CA LEU A 124 -3.47 11.96 -14.04
C LEU A 124 -4.28 12.81 -15.01
N TRP A 125 -4.65 12.25 -16.17
CA TRP A 125 -5.43 12.94 -17.19
C TRP A 125 -6.64 12.12 -17.62
N VAL A 126 -7.64 12.81 -18.13
CA VAL A 126 -8.76 12.16 -18.82
C VAL A 126 -8.23 11.49 -20.08
N PRO A 127 -8.54 10.19 -20.33
CA PRO A 127 -8.05 9.46 -21.50
C PRO A 127 -8.35 10.22 -22.82
N GLY A 128 -7.30 10.41 -23.62
CA GLY A 128 -7.39 11.11 -24.90
C GLY A 128 -7.58 12.62 -24.80
N ARG A 129 -7.43 13.21 -23.62
CA ARG A 129 -7.51 14.66 -23.39
C ARG A 129 -6.29 15.14 -22.58
N GLN A 130 -6.07 16.43 -22.58
CA GLN A 130 -5.02 17.05 -21.73
C GLN A 130 -5.59 17.62 -20.42
N ASP A 131 -6.84 17.26 -20.11
CA ASP A 131 -7.51 17.73 -18.90
C ASP A 131 -7.04 16.89 -17.70
N GLU A 132 -6.50 17.54 -16.70
CA GLU A 132 -6.12 16.90 -15.43
C GLU A 132 -7.36 16.46 -14.65
N VAL A 133 -7.29 15.28 -14.04
CA VAL A 133 -8.42 14.69 -13.32
C VAL A 133 -8.00 14.11 -11.98
N ASP A 134 -8.76 14.42 -10.95
CA ASP A 134 -8.62 13.80 -9.65
C ASP A 134 -9.35 12.45 -9.64
N THR A 135 -8.60 11.34 -9.49
CA THR A 135 -9.16 9.99 -9.43
C THR A 135 -8.28 9.07 -8.60
N ALA A 136 -8.77 7.87 -8.28
CA ALA A 136 -8.01 6.88 -7.54
C ALA A 136 -6.81 6.38 -8.36
N PHE A 137 -5.69 6.18 -7.68
CA PHE A 137 -4.47 5.62 -8.28
C PHE A 137 -3.66 4.84 -7.26
N ALA A 138 -2.72 4.04 -7.76
CA ALA A 138 -1.75 3.34 -6.93
C ALA A 138 -0.34 3.54 -7.47
N VAL A 139 0.64 3.60 -6.57
CA VAL A 139 2.06 3.73 -6.89
C VAL A 139 2.82 2.59 -6.25
N MET A 140 3.68 1.96 -7.05
CA MET A 140 4.65 0.96 -6.61
C MET A 140 6.06 1.51 -6.79
N ALA A 141 6.83 1.58 -5.71
CA ALA A 141 8.27 1.88 -5.75
C ALA A 141 9.06 0.57 -5.88
N VAL A 142 10.06 0.57 -6.76
CA VAL A 142 10.89 -0.60 -7.08
C VAL A 142 12.33 -0.40 -6.62
#